data_ae5650889b31623dfa729dd9d5feb341
#
_entry.id   ae5650889b31623dfa729dd9d5feb341
#
_cell.length_a   1.000
_cell.length_b   1.000
_cell.length_c   1.000
_cell.angle_alpha   90.00
_cell.angle_beta   90.00
_cell.angle_gamma   90.00
#
_symmetry.space_group_name_H-M   'P 1'
#
loop_
_entity.id
_entity.type
_entity.pdbx_description
1 polymer ?
#
loop_
_entity_poly.entity_id
_entity_poly.type
_entity_poly.pdbx_seq_one_letter_code
_entity_poly.pdbx_strand_id
1 'polypeptide(L)'
;MNVKMLNSKIDIFNKRIQSIRNRIQKYLIKIDSSNFKTIEDYNQIIQLISKENNINLGIIRKIAEENNNDDNQKAFFQRLLADIQMIKGYEKNKNKYLVEIHKKFSLPIACIIFILIGAPLGIINKKGGFFIAIVFSFIFILLYYLFLIGGEEMADRNIIHGGLAMWLPNIVLGIIGLILIYLMSIENFFSKNLNK
;
A
#
# COMPACT_ATOMS: atom_id res chain seq x y z
N MET A 1 -19.48 -3.02 -4.62
CA MET A 1 -19.63 -3.04 -3.15
C MET A 1 -19.64 -1.62 -2.62
N ASN A 2 -20.50 -1.26 -1.64
CA ASN A 2 -20.61 0.12 -1.12
C ASN A 2 -19.43 0.42 -0.17
N VAL A 3 -18.93 1.68 -0.14
CA VAL A 3 -17.81 2.11 0.72
C VAL A 3 -18.11 1.84 2.22
N LYS A 4 -19.34 2.03 2.68
CA LYS A 4 -19.76 1.69 4.06
C LYS A 4 -19.53 0.20 4.39
N MET A 5 -19.81 -0.70 3.45
CA MET A 5 -19.62 -2.14 3.64
C MET A 5 -18.13 -2.52 3.66
N LEU A 6 -17.30 -1.82 2.86
CA LEU A 6 -15.85 -2.00 2.87
C LEU A 6 -15.23 -1.56 4.21
N ASN A 7 -15.62 -0.39 4.72
CA ASN A 7 -15.18 0.10 6.02
C ASN A 7 -15.60 -0.83 7.15
N SER A 8 -16.84 -1.34 7.15
CA SER A 8 -17.30 -2.32 8.14
C SER A 8 -16.44 -3.60 8.14
N LYS A 9 -16.00 -4.08 6.97
CA LYS A 9 -15.10 -5.24 6.89
C LYS A 9 -13.71 -4.92 7.45
N ILE A 10 -13.18 -3.73 7.17
CA ILE A 10 -11.90 -3.27 7.73
C ILE A 10 -11.97 -3.24 9.27
N ASP A 11 -13.06 -2.73 9.84
CA ASP A 11 -13.27 -2.70 11.29
C ASP A 11 -13.33 -4.10 11.89
N ILE A 12 -13.97 -5.05 11.22
CA ILE A 12 -13.99 -6.45 11.64
C ILE A 12 -12.58 -7.03 11.65
N PHE A 13 -11.77 -6.77 10.62
CA PHE A 13 -10.38 -7.24 10.60
C PHE A 13 -9.52 -6.59 11.69
N ASN A 14 -9.67 -5.29 11.93
CA ASN A 14 -8.97 -4.61 13.01
C ASN A 14 -9.32 -5.21 14.38
N LYS A 15 -10.61 -5.50 14.64
CA LYS A 15 -11.05 -6.17 15.89
C LYS A 15 -10.47 -7.58 16.01
N ARG A 16 -10.42 -8.35 14.92
CA ARG A 16 -9.82 -9.70 14.92
C ARG A 16 -8.32 -9.66 15.17
N ILE A 17 -7.59 -8.76 14.51
CA ILE A 17 -6.16 -8.56 14.75
C ILE A 17 -5.90 -8.22 16.21
N GLN A 18 -6.67 -7.29 16.79
CA GLN A 18 -6.53 -6.88 18.19
C GLN A 18 -6.84 -8.04 19.16
N SER A 19 -7.86 -8.84 18.87
CA SER A 19 -8.20 -10.03 19.64
C SER A 19 -7.04 -11.05 19.65
N ILE A 20 -6.40 -11.28 18.50
CA ILE A 20 -5.25 -12.20 18.41
C ILE A 20 -4.04 -11.62 19.14
N ARG A 21 -3.75 -10.33 19.00
CA ARG A 21 -2.67 -9.64 19.74
C ARG A 21 -2.84 -9.77 21.25
N ASN A 22 -4.06 -9.54 21.75
CA ASN A 22 -4.38 -9.71 23.18
C ASN A 22 -4.18 -11.16 23.65
N ARG A 23 -4.51 -12.14 22.79
CA ARG A 23 -4.27 -13.57 23.07
C ARG A 23 -2.79 -13.88 23.15
N ILE A 24 -2.00 -13.38 22.21
CA ILE A 24 -0.54 -13.54 22.22
C ILE A 24 0.07 -12.93 23.48
N GLN A 25 -0.35 -11.72 23.87
CA GLN A 25 0.11 -11.08 25.11
C GLN A 25 -0.21 -11.93 26.35
N LYS A 26 -1.40 -12.51 26.43
CA LYS A 26 -1.77 -13.41 27.53
C LYS A 26 -0.88 -14.67 27.56
N TYR A 27 -0.53 -15.21 26.41
CA TYR A 27 0.39 -16.35 26.34
C TYR A 27 1.79 -15.97 26.81
N LEU A 28 2.30 -14.81 26.41
CA LEU A 28 3.62 -14.33 26.83
C LEU A 28 3.68 -14.04 28.34
N ILE A 29 2.63 -13.48 28.94
CA ILE A 29 2.56 -13.23 30.39
C ILE A 29 2.51 -14.55 31.19
N LYS A 30 1.87 -15.58 30.63
CA LYS A 30 1.71 -16.88 31.29
C LYS A 30 2.99 -17.75 31.24
N ILE A 31 3.85 -17.48 30.27
CA ILE A 31 5.14 -18.17 30.12
C ILE A 31 6.18 -17.35 30.88
N ASP A 32 6.67 -17.93 31.96
CA ASP A 32 7.75 -17.36 32.75
C ASP A 32 9.00 -17.23 31.88
N SER A 33 9.76 -16.15 32.05
CA SER A 33 11.03 -15.90 31.32
C SER A 33 12.04 -17.04 31.50
N SER A 34 11.88 -17.88 32.52
CA SER A 34 12.67 -19.08 32.78
C SER A 34 12.54 -20.16 31.69
N ASN A 35 11.50 -20.13 30.88
CA ASN A 35 11.26 -21.08 29.78
C ASN A 35 11.97 -20.72 28.46
N PHE A 36 12.66 -19.58 28.41
CA PHE A 36 13.47 -19.18 27.28
C PHE A 36 14.95 -19.36 27.56
N LYS A 37 15.72 -19.71 26.54
CA LYS A 37 17.16 -19.94 26.63
C LYS A 37 17.90 -18.67 27.06
N THR A 38 17.36 -17.49 26.68
CA THR A 38 17.86 -16.19 27.10
C THR A 38 16.70 -15.20 27.31
N ILE A 39 16.83 -14.32 28.31
CA ILE A 39 15.90 -13.19 28.56
C ILE A 39 15.81 -12.28 27.32
N GLU A 40 16.87 -12.26 26.53
CA GLU A 40 16.98 -11.48 25.29
C GLU A 40 16.01 -11.98 24.20
N ASP A 41 15.83 -13.30 24.06
CA ASP A 41 14.88 -13.92 23.12
C ASP A 41 13.42 -13.56 23.48
N TYR A 42 13.09 -13.61 24.77
CA TYR A 42 11.78 -13.21 25.26
C TYR A 42 11.47 -11.73 24.95
N ASN A 43 12.43 -10.83 25.25
CA ASN A 43 12.28 -9.41 24.99
C ASN A 43 12.21 -9.09 23.48
N GLN A 44 12.96 -9.80 22.64
CA GLN A 44 12.86 -9.67 21.19
C GLN A 44 11.48 -10.07 20.66
N ILE A 45 10.89 -11.16 21.18
CA ILE A 45 9.53 -11.57 20.78
C ILE A 45 8.51 -10.52 21.20
N ILE A 46 8.60 -9.98 22.42
CA ILE A 46 7.71 -8.89 22.86
C ILE A 46 7.83 -7.66 21.97
N GLN A 47 9.07 -7.23 21.66
CA GLN A 47 9.30 -6.07 20.79
C GLN A 47 8.80 -6.29 19.37
N LEU A 48 8.98 -7.50 18.82
CA LEU A 48 8.49 -7.84 17.47
C LEU A 48 6.97 -7.87 17.39
N ILE A 49 6.29 -8.27 18.46
CA ILE A 49 4.82 -8.33 18.51
C ILE A 49 4.22 -6.95 18.81
N SER A 50 4.89 -6.12 19.61
CA SER A 50 4.45 -4.77 19.97
C SER A 50 4.63 -3.77 18.82
N LYS A 51 5.60 -3.99 17.93
CA LYS A 51 5.88 -3.14 16.79
C LYS A 51 4.83 -3.38 15.71
N GLU A 52 3.92 -2.43 15.56
CA GLU A 52 2.60 -2.54 14.92
C GLU A 52 2.57 -3.06 13.47
N ASN A 53 3.65 -2.99 12.69
CA ASN A 53 3.58 -3.15 11.24
C ASN A 53 4.57 -4.14 10.58
N ASN A 54 5.50 -4.78 11.30
CA ASN A 54 6.48 -5.66 10.66
C ASN A 54 6.94 -6.81 11.57
N ILE A 55 6.03 -7.75 11.84
CA ILE A 55 6.41 -8.97 12.55
C ILE A 55 7.27 -9.84 11.63
N ASN A 56 8.56 -9.95 11.94
CA ASN A 56 9.48 -10.78 11.17
C ASN A 56 9.36 -12.25 11.58
N LEU A 57 8.62 -13.02 10.79
CA LEU A 57 8.43 -14.47 11.00
C LEU A 57 9.74 -15.26 11.00
N GLY A 58 10.76 -14.77 10.29
CA GLY A 58 12.07 -15.45 10.22
C GLY A 58 12.80 -15.44 11.56
N ILE A 59 12.74 -14.32 12.27
CA ILE A 59 13.37 -14.18 13.60
C ILE A 59 12.64 -15.08 14.60
N ILE A 60 11.30 -15.06 14.62
CA ILE A 60 10.51 -15.89 15.55
C ILE A 60 10.73 -17.38 15.27
N ARG A 61 10.88 -17.77 13.99
CA ARG A 61 11.17 -19.16 13.63
C ARG A 61 12.56 -19.58 14.11
N LYS A 62 13.59 -18.72 13.98
CA LYS A 62 14.93 -18.96 14.51
C LYS A 62 14.91 -19.15 16.02
N ILE A 63 14.27 -18.25 16.75
CA ILE A 63 14.12 -18.35 18.21
C ILE A 63 13.38 -19.64 18.60
N ALA A 64 12.35 -20.03 17.83
CA ALA A 64 11.61 -21.26 18.04
C ALA A 64 12.47 -22.52 17.83
N GLU A 65 13.37 -22.52 16.84
CA GLU A 65 14.29 -23.60 16.57
C GLU A 65 15.37 -23.74 17.66
N GLU A 66 15.90 -22.63 18.18
CA GLU A 66 16.89 -22.58 19.24
C GLU A 66 16.34 -23.02 20.62
N ASN A 67 15.06 -22.75 20.88
CA ASN A 67 14.37 -23.05 22.14
C ASN A 67 13.52 -24.35 22.08
N ASN A 68 13.82 -25.27 21.18
CA ASN A 68 13.02 -26.46 20.88
C ASN A 68 13.31 -27.66 21.81
N ASN A 69 13.56 -27.42 23.10
CA ASN A 69 14.03 -28.45 24.04
C ASN A 69 12.90 -29.24 24.75
N ASP A 70 11.63 -28.76 24.70
CA ASP A 70 10.49 -29.38 25.39
C ASP A 70 9.26 -29.38 24.50
N ASP A 71 8.43 -30.43 24.57
CA ASP A 71 7.20 -30.53 23.75
C ASP A 71 6.19 -29.44 24.04
N ASN A 72 6.15 -28.93 25.25
CA ASN A 72 5.32 -27.78 25.63
C ASN A 72 5.80 -26.49 24.97
N GLN A 73 7.11 -26.29 24.84
CA GLN A 73 7.68 -25.13 24.15
C GLN A 73 7.43 -25.21 22.64
N LYS A 74 7.56 -26.39 22.04
CA LYS A 74 7.20 -26.62 20.63
C LYS A 74 5.74 -26.24 20.34
N ALA A 75 4.82 -26.73 21.17
CA ALA A 75 3.40 -26.44 21.01
C ALA A 75 3.10 -24.93 21.16
N PHE A 76 3.79 -24.25 22.06
CA PHE A 76 3.67 -22.79 22.22
C PHE A 76 4.13 -22.03 20.98
N PHE A 77 5.34 -22.31 20.48
CA PHE A 77 5.88 -21.64 19.30
C PHE A 77 5.04 -21.90 18.04
N GLN A 78 4.52 -23.12 17.90
CA GLN A 78 3.61 -23.43 16.79
C GLN A 78 2.33 -22.61 16.84
N ARG A 79 1.72 -22.45 18.04
CA ARG A 79 0.54 -21.60 18.23
C ARG A 79 0.85 -20.12 17.96
N LEU A 80 1.99 -19.64 18.46
CA LEU A 80 2.46 -18.28 18.24
C LEU A 80 2.65 -18.00 16.75
N LEU A 81 3.31 -18.87 16.02
CA LEU A 81 3.51 -18.75 14.58
C LEU A 81 2.19 -18.78 13.81
N ALA A 82 1.25 -19.64 14.19
CA ALA A 82 -0.08 -19.71 13.60
C ALA A 82 -0.87 -18.39 13.82
N ASP A 83 -0.86 -17.85 15.03
CA ASP A 83 -1.51 -16.57 15.36
C ASP A 83 -0.91 -15.41 14.57
N ILE A 84 0.41 -15.36 14.42
CA ILE A 84 1.09 -14.33 13.63
C ILE A 84 0.78 -14.46 12.13
N GLN A 85 0.71 -15.68 11.61
CA GLN A 85 0.28 -15.91 10.22
C GLN A 85 -1.16 -15.46 9.98
N MET A 86 -2.06 -15.67 10.96
CA MET A 86 -3.42 -15.15 10.89
C MET A 86 -3.45 -13.62 10.89
N ILE A 87 -2.67 -12.94 11.73
CA ILE A 87 -2.55 -11.46 11.71
C ILE A 87 -2.13 -10.98 10.31
N LYS A 88 -1.05 -11.56 9.74
CA LYS A 88 -0.59 -11.20 8.38
C LYS A 88 -1.65 -11.42 7.33
N GLY A 89 -2.41 -12.49 7.43
CA GLY A 89 -3.54 -12.76 6.54
C GLY A 89 -4.64 -11.69 6.63
N TYR A 90 -4.98 -11.26 7.84
CA TYR A 90 -5.96 -10.18 8.04
C TYR A 90 -5.44 -8.82 7.59
N GLU A 91 -4.16 -8.51 7.82
CA GLU A 91 -3.52 -7.27 7.34
C GLU A 91 -3.51 -7.21 5.81
N LYS A 92 -3.17 -8.31 5.14
CA LYS A 92 -3.25 -8.41 3.68
C LYS A 92 -4.67 -8.17 3.16
N ASN A 93 -5.65 -8.82 3.76
CA ASN A 93 -7.05 -8.63 3.38
C ASN A 93 -7.54 -7.20 3.66
N LYS A 94 -7.14 -6.60 4.77
CA LYS A 94 -7.42 -5.19 5.09
C LYS A 94 -6.86 -4.26 4.01
N ASN A 95 -5.60 -4.46 3.59
CA ASN A 95 -4.99 -3.65 2.54
C ASN A 95 -5.73 -3.77 1.21
N LYS A 96 -6.20 -4.97 0.83
CA LYS A 96 -7.05 -5.15 -0.36
C LYS A 96 -8.31 -4.30 -0.32
N TYR A 97 -9.02 -4.28 0.81
CA TYR A 97 -10.21 -3.44 0.95
C TYR A 97 -9.89 -1.94 0.95
N LEU A 98 -8.75 -1.53 1.52
CA LEU A 98 -8.27 -0.14 1.43
C LEU A 98 -8.00 0.25 -0.03
N VAL A 99 -7.33 -0.61 -0.80
CA VAL A 99 -7.11 -0.43 -2.24
C VAL A 99 -8.44 -0.22 -2.97
N GLU A 100 -9.44 -1.09 -2.73
CA GLU A 100 -10.76 -0.96 -3.37
C GLU A 100 -11.46 0.37 -3.02
N ILE A 101 -11.34 0.85 -1.78
CA ILE A 101 -11.92 2.14 -1.38
C ILE A 101 -11.24 3.28 -2.12
N HIS A 102 -9.92 3.35 -2.06
CA HIS A 102 -9.15 4.43 -2.66
C HIS A 102 -9.23 4.43 -4.19
N LYS A 103 -9.32 3.26 -4.82
CA LYS A 103 -9.51 3.11 -6.27
C LYS A 103 -10.78 3.80 -6.76
N LYS A 104 -11.87 3.76 -5.98
CA LYS A 104 -13.14 4.43 -6.33
C LYS A 104 -13.04 5.96 -6.37
N PHE A 105 -12.16 6.54 -5.56
CA PHE A 105 -11.93 7.99 -5.54
C PHE A 105 -10.78 8.39 -6.49
N SER A 106 -9.77 7.54 -6.64
CA SER A 106 -8.63 7.78 -7.51
C SER A 106 -9.00 7.85 -8.99
N LEU A 107 -9.90 6.96 -9.46
CA LEU A 107 -10.32 6.92 -10.86
C LEU A 107 -11.00 8.20 -11.37
N PRO A 108 -12.00 8.80 -10.68
CA PRO A 108 -12.56 10.07 -11.10
C PRO A 108 -11.55 11.21 -11.14
N ILE A 109 -10.60 11.25 -10.19
CA ILE A 109 -9.54 12.25 -10.15
C ILE A 109 -8.57 12.07 -11.32
N ALA A 110 -8.28 10.83 -11.72
CA ALA A 110 -7.49 10.56 -12.92
C ALA A 110 -8.09 11.20 -14.19
N CYS A 111 -9.42 11.20 -14.32
CA CYS A 111 -10.09 11.87 -15.46
C CYS A 111 -9.78 13.36 -15.50
N ILE A 112 -9.77 14.04 -14.36
CA ILE A 112 -9.42 15.47 -14.28
C ILE A 112 -7.96 15.68 -14.68
N ILE A 113 -7.05 14.81 -14.21
CA ILE A 113 -5.64 14.86 -14.54
C ILE A 113 -5.41 14.62 -16.04
N PHE A 114 -6.14 13.69 -16.65
CA PHE A 114 -6.04 13.47 -18.10
C PHE A 114 -6.50 14.69 -18.93
N ILE A 115 -7.51 15.41 -18.48
CA ILE A 115 -7.91 16.67 -19.13
C ILE A 115 -6.80 17.71 -18.97
N LEU A 116 -6.19 17.79 -17.77
CA LEU A 116 -5.10 18.72 -17.48
C LEU A 116 -3.86 18.48 -18.36
N ILE A 117 -3.55 17.22 -18.69
CA ILE A 117 -2.46 16.83 -19.59
C ILE A 117 -2.87 16.99 -21.07
N GLY A 118 -4.09 16.58 -21.41
CA GLY A 118 -4.58 16.54 -22.78
C GLY A 118 -4.74 17.93 -23.38
N ALA A 119 -5.16 18.93 -22.61
CA ALA A 119 -5.36 20.29 -23.09
C ALA A 119 -4.04 20.93 -23.62
N PRO A 120 -2.92 20.95 -22.87
CA PRO A 120 -1.65 21.47 -23.38
C PRO A 120 -1.13 20.69 -24.60
N LEU A 121 -1.22 19.36 -24.56
CA LEU A 121 -0.77 18.51 -25.66
C LEU A 121 -1.57 18.75 -26.95
N GLY A 122 -2.88 18.97 -26.83
CA GLY A 122 -3.74 19.32 -27.95
C GLY A 122 -3.36 20.66 -28.58
N ILE A 123 -2.98 21.65 -27.77
CA ILE A 123 -2.58 22.98 -28.26
C ILE A 123 -1.19 22.94 -28.93
N ILE A 124 -0.23 22.22 -28.34
CA ILE A 124 1.12 22.07 -28.89
C ILE A 124 1.07 21.34 -30.25
N ASN A 125 0.17 20.38 -30.38
CA ASN A 125 0.11 19.47 -31.53
C ASN A 125 -0.91 19.90 -32.61
N LYS A 126 -1.14 21.21 -32.78
CA LYS A 126 -2.12 21.78 -33.73
C LYS A 126 -1.99 21.25 -35.17
N LYS A 127 -0.79 20.85 -35.60
CA LYS A 127 -0.51 20.32 -36.95
C LYS A 127 -0.69 18.80 -37.06
N GLY A 128 -0.79 18.08 -35.94
CA GLY A 128 -0.72 16.61 -35.94
C GLY A 128 -2.04 15.89 -36.21
N GLY A 129 -3.15 16.60 -36.31
CA GLY A 129 -4.46 16.03 -36.60
C GLY A 129 -5.05 15.16 -35.48
N PHE A 130 -6.29 14.74 -35.67
CA PHE A 130 -7.09 13.98 -34.74
C PHE A 130 -6.46 12.62 -34.34
N PHE A 131 -5.77 11.96 -35.27
CA PHE A 131 -5.16 10.65 -35.05
C PHE A 131 -4.06 10.69 -33.99
N ILE A 132 -3.21 11.69 -33.97
CA ILE A 132 -2.14 11.83 -33.00
C ILE A 132 -2.69 12.03 -31.58
N ALA A 133 -3.78 12.80 -31.44
CA ALA A 133 -4.44 12.97 -30.15
C ALA A 133 -4.97 11.65 -29.57
N ILE A 134 -5.52 10.77 -30.42
CA ILE A 134 -5.99 9.44 -30.00
C ILE A 134 -4.83 8.58 -29.52
N VAL A 135 -3.72 8.58 -30.25
CA VAL A 135 -2.51 7.78 -29.89
C VAL A 135 -1.96 8.23 -28.53
N PHE A 136 -1.82 9.54 -28.30
CA PHE A 136 -1.37 10.04 -27.00
C PHE A 136 -2.33 9.69 -25.87
N SER A 137 -3.63 9.84 -26.08
CA SER A 137 -4.64 9.44 -25.08
C SER A 137 -4.49 7.97 -24.70
N PHE A 138 -4.30 7.09 -25.68
CA PHE A 138 -4.13 5.66 -25.43
C PHE A 138 -2.85 5.35 -24.65
N ILE A 139 -1.72 6.01 -24.99
CA ILE A 139 -0.45 5.85 -24.27
C ILE A 139 -0.61 6.27 -22.80
N PHE A 140 -1.24 7.41 -22.51
CA PHE A 140 -1.44 7.88 -21.13
C PHE A 140 -2.36 6.95 -20.33
N ILE A 141 -3.41 6.42 -20.94
CA ILE A 141 -4.29 5.43 -20.29
C ILE A 141 -3.51 4.16 -19.96
N LEU A 142 -2.69 3.64 -20.88
CA LEU A 142 -1.86 2.47 -20.62
C LEU A 142 -0.85 2.72 -19.50
N LEU A 143 -0.18 3.88 -19.53
CA LEU A 143 0.78 4.27 -18.48
C LEU A 143 0.09 4.33 -17.11
N TYR A 144 -1.09 4.96 -17.03
CA TYR A 144 -1.87 5.03 -15.80
C TYR A 144 -2.22 3.63 -15.27
N TYR A 145 -2.66 2.73 -16.15
CA TYR A 145 -3.00 1.35 -15.79
C TYR A 145 -1.79 0.56 -15.28
N LEU A 146 -0.62 0.74 -15.89
CA LEU A 146 0.61 0.11 -15.41
C LEU A 146 0.97 0.55 -13.99
N PHE A 147 0.90 1.86 -13.70
CA PHE A 147 1.12 2.37 -12.36
C PHE A 147 0.08 1.88 -11.36
N LEU A 148 -1.19 1.79 -11.76
CA LEU A 148 -2.29 1.34 -10.92
C LEU A 148 -2.13 -0.14 -10.56
N ILE A 149 -1.84 -1.02 -11.53
CA ILE A 149 -1.60 -2.45 -11.30
C ILE A 149 -0.35 -2.66 -10.46
N GLY A 150 0.74 -1.95 -10.78
CA GLY A 150 1.98 -2.01 -9.99
C GLY A 150 1.77 -1.59 -8.54
N GLY A 151 1.00 -0.52 -8.30
CA GLY A 151 0.65 -0.05 -6.97
C GLY A 151 -0.22 -1.06 -6.20
N GLU A 152 -1.20 -1.69 -6.87
CA GLU A 152 -2.05 -2.73 -6.30
C GLU A 152 -1.23 -3.94 -5.85
N GLU A 153 -0.31 -4.41 -6.69
CA GLU A 153 0.58 -5.53 -6.37
C GLU A 153 1.51 -5.22 -5.19
N MET A 154 2.07 -4.00 -5.12
CA MET A 154 2.89 -3.58 -4.00
C MET A 154 2.10 -3.46 -2.69
N ALA A 155 0.84 -3.02 -2.75
CA ALA A 155 -0.06 -2.97 -1.61
C ALA A 155 -0.45 -4.39 -1.14
N ASP A 156 -0.70 -5.32 -2.06
CA ASP A 156 -1.03 -6.71 -1.76
C ASP A 156 0.14 -7.46 -1.08
N ARG A 157 1.37 -7.07 -1.39
CA ARG A 157 2.60 -7.57 -0.72
C ARG A 157 2.90 -6.86 0.59
N ASN A 158 2.05 -5.94 1.05
CA ASN A 158 2.28 -5.11 2.24
C ASN A 158 3.58 -4.27 2.20
N ILE A 159 4.10 -3.95 1.01
CA ILE A 159 5.27 -3.09 0.81
C ILE A 159 4.87 -1.64 1.03
N ILE A 160 3.69 -1.23 0.50
CA ILE A 160 3.15 0.11 0.59
C ILE A 160 1.71 0.05 1.11
N HIS A 161 1.30 1.05 1.87
CA HIS A 161 -0.09 1.18 2.33
C HIS A 161 -1.04 1.34 1.13
N GLY A 162 -2.15 0.59 1.11
CA GLY A 162 -3.08 0.53 -0.02
C GLY A 162 -3.63 1.88 -0.48
N GLY A 163 -3.77 2.85 0.44
CA GLY A 163 -4.15 4.21 0.10
C GLY A 163 -3.09 4.90 -0.76
N LEU A 164 -1.84 4.94 -0.31
CA LEU A 164 -0.73 5.59 -1.03
C LEU A 164 -0.52 4.96 -2.41
N ALA A 165 -0.61 3.64 -2.52
CA ALA A 165 -0.45 2.92 -3.78
C ALA A 165 -1.43 3.40 -4.86
N MET A 166 -2.69 3.67 -4.48
CA MET A 166 -3.72 4.13 -5.42
C MET A 166 -3.64 5.61 -5.79
N TRP A 167 -3.03 6.45 -4.95
CA TRP A 167 -2.88 7.89 -5.22
C TRP A 167 -1.60 8.23 -5.98
N LEU A 168 -0.58 7.37 -5.92
CA LEU A 168 0.73 7.57 -6.54
C LEU A 168 0.64 7.87 -8.06
N PRO A 169 -0.14 7.13 -8.88
CA PRO A 169 -0.31 7.45 -10.29
C PRO A 169 -0.85 8.86 -10.53
N ASN A 170 -1.84 9.26 -9.73
CA ASN A 170 -2.47 10.58 -9.83
C ASN A 170 -1.50 11.70 -9.48
N ILE A 171 -0.66 11.51 -8.46
CA ILE A 171 0.35 12.50 -8.05
C ILE A 171 1.39 12.65 -9.16
N VAL A 172 1.94 11.54 -9.68
CA VAL A 172 2.97 11.57 -10.73
C VAL A 172 2.45 12.23 -12.00
N LEU A 173 1.30 11.81 -12.51
CA LEU A 173 0.71 12.38 -13.72
C LEU A 173 0.22 13.82 -13.50
N GLY A 174 -0.28 14.14 -12.31
CA GLY A 174 -0.68 15.49 -11.96
C GLY A 174 0.49 16.48 -12.01
N ILE A 175 1.65 16.09 -11.47
CA ILE A 175 2.88 16.90 -11.54
C ILE A 175 3.31 17.10 -13.01
N ILE A 176 3.28 16.05 -13.82
CA ILE A 176 3.61 16.13 -15.26
C ILE A 176 2.64 17.10 -15.95
N GLY A 177 1.34 17.02 -15.68
CA GLY A 177 0.34 17.92 -16.23
C GLY A 177 0.57 19.40 -15.87
N LEU A 178 0.92 19.66 -14.61
CA LEU A 178 1.23 21.02 -14.16
C LEU A 178 2.49 21.58 -14.83
N ILE A 179 3.54 20.75 -14.99
CA ILE A 179 4.78 21.14 -15.70
C ILE A 179 4.47 21.48 -17.17
N LEU A 180 3.64 20.70 -17.85
CA LEU A 180 3.25 20.95 -19.24
C LEU A 180 2.49 22.27 -19.39
N ILE A 181 1.55 22.57 -18.48
CA ILE A 181 0.82 23.85 -18.46
C ILE A 181 1.80 25.02 -18.24
N TYR A 182 2.73 24.86 -17.29
CA TYR A 182 3.72 25.91 -17.01
C TYR A 182 4.61 26.21 -18.23
N LEU A 183 5.16 25.17 -18.87
CA LEU A 183 5.97 25.33 -20.08
C LEU A 183 5.20 26.01 -21.21
N MET A 184 3.95 25.61 -21.45
CA MET A 184 3.09 26.23 -22.45
C MET A 184 2.78 27.71 -22.14
N SER A 185 2.61 28.04 -20.87
CA SER A 185 2.35 29.44 -20.45
C SER A 185 3.54 30.34 -20.75
N ILE A 186 4.77 29.84 -20.53
CA ILE A 186 6.02 30.56 -20.85
C ILE A 186 6.15 30.77 -22.35
N GLU A 187 5.94 29.74 -23.16
CA GLU A 187 6.07 29.82 -24.62
C GLU A 187 5.10 30.83 -25.24
N ASN A 188 3.86 30.85 -24.78
CA ASN A 188 2.87 31.85 -25.20
C ASN A 188 3.24 33.27 -24.78
N PHE A 189 3.85 33.45 -23.60
CA PHE A 189 4.31 34.76 -23.12
C PHE A 189 5.45 35.30 -23.98
N PHE A 190 6.46 34.50 -24.32
CA PHE A 190 7.57 34.88 -25.16
C PHE A 190 7.12 35.17 -26.62
N SER A 191 6.26 34.35 -27.20
CA SER A 191 5.73 34.54 -28.56
C SER A 191 4.94 35.86 -28.69
N LYS A 192 4.21 36.26 -27.64
CA LYS A 192 3.46 37.52 -27.62
C LYS A 192 4.32 38.75 -27.48
N ASN A 193 5.49 38.66 -26.87
CA ASN A 193 6.42 39.77 -26.71
C ASN A 193 7.35 39.99 -27.92
N LEU A 194 7.57 38.94 -28.73
CA LEU A 194 8.37 39.03 -29.95
C LEU A 194 7.58 39.63 -31.16
N ASN A 195 6.25 39.63 -31.09
CA ASN A 195 5.37 40.15 -32.13
C ASN A 195 4.82 41.57 -31.82
N LYS A 196 5.40 42.26 -30.85
CA LYS A 196 5.22 43.68 -30.59
C LYS A 196 6.46 44.45 -31.00
#